data_db19cac473f30955229c7a533207c404
#
_entry.id   db19cac473f30955229c7a533207c404
#
_cell.length_a   1.000
_cell.length_b   1.000
_cell.length_c   1.000
_cell.angle_alpha   90.00
_cell.angle_beta   90.00
_cell.angle_gamma   90.00
#
_symmetry.space_group_name_H-M   'P 1'
#
loop_
_entity.id
_entity.type
_entity.pdbx_description
1 polymer ?
#
loop_
_entity_poly.entity_id
_entity_poly.type
_entity_poly.pdbx_seq_one_letter_code
_entity_poly.pdbx_strand_id
1 'polypeptide(L)' 'MKNFVVAFEKHNGKKGQRTIKARNEAEAIIKCRSVVANSFWHWIRDVT' A
#
# COMPACT_ATOMS: atom_id res chain seq x y z
N MET A 1 -3.63 15.62 -4.51
CA MET A 1 -3.19 14.32 -3.97
C MET A 1 -2.37 13.58 -5.01
N LYS A 2 -1.44 12.79 -4.55
CA LYS A 2 -0.61 11.97 -5.43
C LYS A 2 -1.10 10.53 -5.44
N ASN A 3 -0.79 9.82 -6.51
CA ASN A 3 -1.08 8.40 -6.59
C ASN A 3 0.16 7.61 -6.15
N PHE A 4 0.00 6.82 -5.11
CA PHE A 4 1.07 5.97 -4.59
C PHE A 4 0.78 4.52 -4.96
N VAL A 5 1.74 3.85 -5.57
CA VAL A 5 1.66 2.41 -5.79
C VAL A 5 2.27 1.74 -4.57
N VAL A 6 1.42 1.17 -3.73
CA VAL A 6 1.84 0.52 -2.49
C VAL A 6 1.87 -0.98 -2.74
N ALA A 7 3.05 -1.56 -2.61
CA ALA A 7 3.20 -3.01 -2.66
C ALA A 7 3.08 -3.57 -1.24
N PHE A 8 2.54 -4.76 -1.14
CA PHE A 8 2.34 -5.40 0.15
C PHE A 8 2.55 -6.91 0.05
N GLU A 9 2.81 -7.52 1.19
CA GLU A 9 2.92 -8.96 1.30
C GLU A 9 1.94 -9.45 2.36
N LYS A 10 1.18 -10.47 2.04
CA LYS A 10 0.21 -11.08 2.95
C LYS A 10 0.86 -12.18 3.78
N HIS A 11 0.22 -12.53 4.90
CA HIS A 11 0.71 -13.57 5.80
C HIS A 11 0.85 -14.94 5.13
N ASN A 12 0.09 -15.19 4.08
CA ASN A 12 0.19 -16.44 3.33
C ASN A 12 1.32 -16.44 2.28
N GLY A 13 2.15 -15.41 2.28
CA GLY A 13 3.28 -15.29 1.35
C GLY A 13 2.95 -14.69 0.00
N LYS A 14 1.69 -14.40 -0.26
CA LYS A 14 1.30 -13.78 -1.53
C LYS A 14 1.59 -12.29 -1.52
N LYS A 15 2.02 -11.79 -2.66
CA LYS A 15 2.34 -10.37 -2.84
C LYS A 15 1.34 -9.72 -3.77
N GLY A 16 1.11 -8.44 -3.57
CA GLY A 16 0.23 -7.66 -4.42
C GLY A 16 0.59 -6.19 -4.38
N GLN A 17 -0.19 -5.38 -5.09
CA GLN A 17 0.00 -3.94 -5.06
C GLN A 17 -1.31 -3.24 -5.32
N ARG A 18 -1.43 -1.99 -4.82
CA ARG A 18 -2.59 -1.15 -5.03
C ARG A 18 -2.16 0.28 -5.27
N THR A 19 -2.91 0.99 -6.10
CA THR A 19 -2.73 2.42 -6.30
C THR A 19 -3.63 3.16 -5.30
N ILE A 20 -3.03 3.97 -4.45
CA ILE A 20 -3.73 4.69 -3.38
C ILE A 20 -3.50 6.18 -3.58
N LYS A 21 -4.59 6.96 -3.57
CA LYS A 21 -4.50 8.42 -3.57
C LYS A 21 -4.30 8.91 -2.15
N ALA A 22 -3.24 9.66 -1.93
CA ALA A 22 -2.90 10.14 -0.61
C ALA A 22 -2.05 11.41 -0.70
N ARG A 23 -1.92 12.11 0.42
CA ARG A 23 -1.13 13.32 0.50
C ARG A 23 0.35 13.02 0.68
N ASN A 24 0.67 11.92 1.33
CA ASN A 24 2.05 11.51 1.57
C ASN A 24 2.13 9.99 1.72
N GLU A 25 3.35 9.49 1.86
CA GLU A 25 3.59 8.05 1.92
C GLU A 25 2.94 7.39 3.13
N ALA A 26 3.03 8.03 4.30
CA ALA A 26 2.45 7.48 5.51
C ALA A 26 0.94 7.31 5.37
N GLU A 27 0.27 8.29 4.81
CA GLU A 27 -1.17 8.22 4.58
C GLU A 27 -1.52 7.12 3.58
N ALA A 28 -0.71 6.97 2.54
CA ALA A 28 -0.92 5.91 1.54
C ALA A 28 -0.84 4.53 2.17
N ILE A 29 0.14 4.31 3.04
CA ILE A 29 0.32 3.03 3.73
C ILE A 29 -0.85 2.76 4.67
N ILE A 30 -1.28 3.77 5.43
CA ILE A 30 -2.41 3.63 6.35
C ILE A 30 -3.68 3.27 5.57
N LYS A 31 -3.94 3.94 4.46
CA LYS A 31 -5.11 3.64 3.62
C LYS A 31 -5.03 2.24 3.03
N CYS A 32 -3.84 1.84 2.58
CA CYS A 32 -3.65 0.50 2.01
C CYS A 32 -3.93 -0.58 3.06
N ARG A 33 -3.45 -0.38 4.29
CA ARG A 33 -3.70 -1.32 5.37
C ARG A 33 -5.17 -1.45 5.72
N SER A 34 -5.95 -0.38 5.54
CA SER A 34 -7.38 -0.42 5.77
C SER A 34 -8.12 -1.22 4.71
N VAL A 35 -7.60 -1.24 3.50
CA VAL A 35 -8.25 -1.91 2.36
C VAL A 35 -7.82 -3.37 2.23
N VAL A 36 -6.56 -3.66 2.54
CA VAL A 36 -6.00 -5.00 2.38
C VAL A 36 -5.87 -5.66 3.74
N ALA A 37 -6.73 -6.64 4.01
CA ALA A 37 -6.66 -7.42 5.24
C ALA A 37 -5.51 -8.42 5.17
N ASN A 38 -5.00 -8.81 6.34
CA ASN A 38 -3.98 -9.86 6.50
C ASN A 38 -2.63 -9.54 5.84
N SER A 39 -2.37 -8.26 5.56
CA SER A 39 -1.06 -7.83 5.08
C SER A 39 -0.21 -7.45 6.29
N PHE A 40 1.09 -7.75 6.23
CA PHE A 40 2.01 -7.41 7.32
C PHE A 40 3.18 -6.56 6.85
N TRP A 41 3.40 -6.45 5.56
CA TRP A 41 4.50 -5.67 5.00
C TRP A 41 4.00 -4.77 3.90
N HIS A 42 4.38 -3.47 3.97
CA HIS A 42 3.99 -2.47 2.97
C HIS A 42 5.20 -1.62 2.60
N TRP A 43 5.30 -1.29 1.31
CA TRP A 43 6.31 -0.33 0.86
C TRP A 43 5.81 0.41 -0.37
N ILE A 44 6.36 1.60 -0.58
CA ILE A 44 6.00 2.43 -1.72
C ILE A 44 6.89 2.03 -2.91
N ARG A 45 6.26 1.66 -4.01
CA ARG A 45 7.00 1.31 -5.23
C ARG A 45 7.11 2.48 -6.18
N ASP A 46 6.08 3.33 -6.25
CA ASP A 46 6.06 4.44 -7.20
C ASP A 46 5.13 5.52 -6.69
N VAL A 47 5.34 6.75 -7.21
CA VAL A 47 4.52 7.91 -6.91
C VAL A 47 4.27 8.66 -8.20
N THR A 48 3.00 8.91 -8.51
CA THR A 48 2.64 9.66 -9.73
C THR A 48 1.67 10.80 -9.47
#